data_9f2c7434513c25a1bd3de83e1e5b9f81
#
_entry.id   9f2c7434513c25a1bd3de83e1e5b9f81
#
_cell.length_a   1.000
_cell.length_b   1.000
_cell.length_c   1.000
_cell.angle_alpha   90.00
_cell.angle_beta   90.00
_cell.angle_gamma   90.00
#
_symmetry.space_group_name_H-M   'P 1'
#
loop_
_entity.id
_entity.type
_entity.pdbx_description
1 polymer ?
#
loop_
_entity_poly.entity_id
_entity_poly.type
_entity_poly.pdbx_seq_one_letter_code
_entity_poly.pdbx_strand_id
1 'polypeptide(L)'
;MAGNYRTGKSFLLNKVILNAKRGFAVGETIDPCTKGIWIWGKPLKGTTKDGKIVNIIVLDSEGLAAIDVDSNHDSRVFSLIMLLSSVFLYNSMGAIDEGALENLSLIINLTKNIQVKVNNEEADYEDYAHFMPNFLWVLRDFSLELTD
;
A
#
# COMPACT_ATOMS: atom_id res chain seq x y z
N MET A 1 -1.57 1.70 2.83
CA MET A 1 -0.45 2.27 2.05
C MET A 1 0.79 1.44 2.30
N ALA A 2 1.54 1.12 1.26
CA ALA A 2 2.81 0.42 1.33
C ALA A 2 3.88 1.13 0.47
N GLY A 3 5.10 0.64 0.48
CA GLY A 3 6.23 1.20 -0.27
C GLY A 3 7.52 1.09 0.52
N ASN A 4 8.62 1.50 -0.09
CA ASN A 4 9.94 1.34 0.49
C ASN A 4 10.08 2.02 1.85
N TYR A 5 11.03 1.53 2.61
CA TYR A 5 11.41 2.10 3.89
C TYR A 5 11.78 3.60 3.75
N ARG A 6 11.38 4.42 4.72
CA ARG A 6 11.64 5.88 4.80
C ARG A 6 11.13 6.75 3.63
N THR A 7 10.22 6.28 2.85
CA THR A 7 9.58 7.10 1.80
C THR A 7 8.49 8.05 2.33
N GLY A 8 8.30 8.15 3.64
CA GLY A 8 7.35 9.07 4.27
C GLY A 8 5.88 8.64 4.15
N LYS A 9 5.58 7.34 4.11
CA LYS A 9 4.22 6.80 4.04
C LYS A 9 3.32 7.35 5.14
N SER A 10 3.69 7.14 6.41
CA SER A 10 2.94 7.61 7.58
C SER A 10 2.74 9.13 7.57
N PHE A 11 3.75 9.89 7.13
CA PHE A 11 3.64 11.33 6.96
C PHE A 11 2.60 11.70 5.90
N LEU A 12 2.62 11.03 4.74
CA LEU A 12 1.68 11.27 3.66
C LEU A 12 0.24 10.95 4.10
N LEU A 13 0.04 9.80 4.76
CA LEU A 13 -1.25 9.44 5.34
C LEU A 13 -1.75 10.50 6.31
N ASN A 14 -0.91 10.97 7.22
CA ASN A 14 -1.27 11.98 8.20
C ASN A 14 -1.66 13.30 7.57
N LYS A 15 -0.93 13.74 6.57
CA LYS A 15 -1.10 15.06 5.96
C LYS A 15 -2.18 15.10 4.89
N VAL A 16 -2.25 14.08 4.05
CA VAL A 16 -3.13 14.10 2.87
C VAL A 16 -4.43 13.36 3.14
N ILE A 17 -4.36 12.18 3.76
CA ILE A 17 -5.55 11.35 3.94
C ILE A 17 -6.30 11.70 5.24
N LEU A 18 -5.57 11.76 6.36
CA LEU A 18 -6.18 12.03 7.67
C LEU A 18 -6.38 13.53 7.92
N ASN A 19 -5.64 14.39 7.23
CA ASN A 19 -5.56 15.84 7.48
C ASN A 19 -5.42 16.14 9.00
N ALA A 20 -4.56 15.39 9.68
CA ALA A 20 -4.43 15.41 11.12
C ALA A 20 -3.06 16.00 11.54
N LYS A 21 -3.08 16.80 12.61
CA LYS A 21 -1.83 17.28 13.25
C LYS A 21 -1.07 16.14 13.93
N ARG A 22 -1.79 15.17 14.47
CA ARG A 22 -1.28 13.95 15.07
C ARG A 22 -2.00 12.78 14.43
N GLY A 23 -1.25 11.83 13.87
CA GLY A 23 -1.75 10.67 13.16
C GLY A 23 -0.93 9.44 13.51
N PHE A 24 -0.60 8.64 12.51
CA PHE A 24 0.38 7.55 12.66
C PHE A 24 1.71 8.10 13.14
N ALA A 25 2.41 7.36 13.98
CA ALA A 25 3.73 7.75 14.45
C ALA A 25 4.70 7.92 13.28
N VAL A 26 5.45 9.01 13.29
CA VAL A 26 6.50 9.29 12.30
C VAL A 26 7.82 9.33 13.06
N GLY A 27 8.73 8.42 12.71
CA GLY A 27 10.05 8.34 13.35
C GLY A 27 10.97 9.44 12.85
N GLU A 28 11.67 10.08 13.78
CA GLU A 28 12.73 11.05 13.50
C GLU A 28 14.11 10.38 13.38
N THR A 29 14.21 9.12 13.81
CA THR A 29 15.45 8.33 13.83
C THR A 29 15.58 7.41 12.62
N ILE A 30 16.73 6.74 12.51
CA ILE A 30 17.04 5.77 11.46
C ILE A 30 16.16 4.51 11.61
N ASP A 31 15.73 4.19 12.82
CA ASP A 31 14.94 2.99 13.10
C ASP A 31 13.53 3.06 12.52
N PRO A 32 12.97 1.93 12.09
CA PRO A 32 11.59 1.86 11.61
C PRO A 32 10.62 2.17 12.75
N CYS A 33 9.79 3.20 12.55
CA CYS A 33 8.78 3.59 13.52
C CYS A 33 7.55 2.69 13.46
N THR A 34 7.10 2.37 12.24
CA THR A 34 5.97 1.46 12.00
C THR A 34 6.50 0.05 11.87
N LYS A 35 6.01 -0.86 12.71
CA LYS A 35 6.25 -2.31 12.61
C LYS A 35 4.94 -3.01 12.32
N GLY A 36 4.91 -3.87 11.30
CA GLY A 36 3.71 -4.55 10.85
C GLY A 36 2.71 -3.61 10.18
N ILE A 37 1.43 -3.78 10.49
CA ILE A 37 0.30 -3.03 9.93
C ILE A 37 -0.42 -2.29 11.04
N TRP A 38 -0.55 -0.99 10.88
CA TRP A 38 -1.26 -0.12 11.81
C TRP A 38 -2.57 0.35 11.22
N ILE A 39 -3.63 0.31 12.02
CA ILE A 39 -4.97 0.74 11.64
C ILE A 39 -5.28 2.06 12.33
N TRP A 40 -5.74 3.05 11.56
CA TRP A 40 -6.26 4.28 12.15
C TRP A 40 -7.57 3.99 12.90
N GLY A 41 -7.60 4.27 14.19
CA GLY A 41 -8.70 3.86 15.09
C GLY A 41 -10.04 4.55 14.86
N LYS A 42 -10.10 5.59 14.01
CA LYS A 42 -11.33 6.32 13.69
C LYS A 42 -11.58 6.31 12.20
N PRO A 43 -12.58 5.55 11.70
CA PRO A 43 -12.94 5.56 10.29
C PRO A 43 -13.27 6.96 9.79
N LEU A 44 -12.79 7.29 8.59
CA LEU A 44 -13.18 8.50 7.89
C LEU A 44 -14.54 8.28 7.20
N LYS A 45 -15.33 9.31 7.07
CA LYS A 45 -16.55 9.28 6.28
C LYS A 45 -16.26 9.75 4.87
N GLY A 46 -16.73 8.99 3.90
CA GLY A 46 -16.64 9.31 2.48
C GLY A 46 -17.99 9.12 1.79
N THR A 47 -18.10 9.65 0.58
CA THR A 47 -19.25 9.43 -0.28
C THR A 47 -18.78 8.90 -1.62
N THR A 48 -19.35 7.80 -2.07
CA THR A 48 -19.07 7.24 -3.39
C THR A 48 -19.66 8.12 -4.50
N LYS A 49 -19.27 7.88 -5.75
CA LYS A 49 -19.85 8.57 -6.91
C LYS A 49 -21.38 8.41 -6.98
N ASP A 50 -21.89 7.28 -6.51
CA ASP A 50 -23.32 6.95 -6.49
C ASP A 50 -24.04 7.53 -5.25
N GLY A 51 -23.38 8.40 -4.48
CA GLY A 51 -23.96 9.06 -3.31
C GLY A 51 -24.04 8.21 -2.04
N LYS A 52 -23.50 6.99 -2.02
CA LYS A 52 -23.51 6.13 -0.83
C LYS A 52 -22.47 6.59 0.18
N ILE A 53 -22.87 6.67 1.45
CA ILE A 53 -21.96 6.96 2.57
C ILE A 53 -21.16 5.67 2.89
N VAL A 54 -19.85 5.81 2.94
CA VAL A 54 -18.93 4.73 3.28
C VAL A 54 -18.02 5.10 4.44
N ASN A 55 -17.57 4.09 5.17
CA ASN A 55 -16.51 4.24 6.16
C ASN A 55 -15.19 3.84 5.54
N ILE A 56 -14.22 4.75 5.58
CA ILE A 56 -12.88 4.53 5.05
C ILE A 56 -11.97 4.18 6.22
N ILE A 57 -11.43 2.97 6.21
CA ILE A 57 -10.43 2.50 7.17
C ILE A 57 -9.06 2.73 6.55
N VAL A 58 -8.19 3.43 7.28
CA VAL A 58 -6.85 3.75 6.81
C VAL A 58 -5.84 2.81 7.45
N LEU A 59 -5.03 2.16 6.60
CA LEU A 59 -3.97 1.24 7.01
C LEU A 59 -2.61 1.83 6.63
N ASP A 60 -1.69 1.85 7.60
CA ASP A 60 -0.27 2.16 7.41
C ASP A 60 0.56 0.90 7.59
N SER A 61 1.61 0.73 6.79
CA SER A 61 2.50 -0.42 6.88
C SER A 61 3.92 -0.02 7.18
N GLU A 62 4.65 -0.95 7.75
CA GLU A 62 6.10 -0.87 7.75
C GLU A 62 6.66 -0.72 6.33
N GLY A 63 7.88 -0.21 6.23
CA GLY A 63 8.55 -0.04 4.94
C GLY A 63 9.15 -1.36 4.47
N LEU A 64 9.01 -1.61 3.16
CA LEU A 64 9.67 -2.72 2.49
C LEU A 64 11.18 -2.46 2.40
N ALA A 65 11.97 -3.52 2.33
CA ALA A 65 13.44 -3.46 2.23
C ALA A 65 14.12 -2.68 3.36
N ALA A 66 13.60 -2.78 4.58
CA ALA A 66 14.31 -2.29 5.77
C ALA A 66 15.55 -3.16 6.05
N ILE A 67 16.60 -2.54 6.60
CA ILE A 67 17.98 -3.07 6.67
C ILE A 67 18.09 -4.44 7.40
N ASP A 68 17.18 -4.82 8.24
CA ASP A 68 17.25 -6.06 9.04
C ASP A 68 16.01 -6.96 8.88
N VAL A 69 15.25 -6.80 7.81
CA VAL A 69 13.99 -7.53 7.61
C VAL A 69 14.16 -8.59 6.53
N ASP A 70 13.72 -9.81 6.86
CA ASP A 70 13.69 -10.93 5.91
C ASP A 70 12.71 -10.64 4.77
N SER A 71 13.13 -10.88 3.53
CA SER A 71 12.30 -10.73 2.33
C SER A 71 10.98 -11.50 2.39
N ASN A 72 10.96 -12.62 3.11
CA ASN A 72 9.73 -13.39 3.36
C ASN A 72 8.75 -12.64 4.28
N HIS A 73 9.25 -11.91 5.27
CA HIS A 73 8.42 -11.08 6.14
C HIS A 73 7.78 -9.94 5.35
N ASP A 74 8.58 -9.19 4.59
CA ASP A 74 8.12 -8.11 3.72
C ASP A 74 7.03 -8.58 2.76
N SER A 75 7.25 -9.73 2.14
CA SER A 75 6.31 -10.36 1.22
C SER A 75 4.97 -10.68 1.88
N ARG A 76 4.99 -11.21 3.11
CA ARG A 76 3.77 -11.53 3.87
C ARG A 76 2.99 -10.29 4.28
N VAL A 77 3.68 -9.29 4.82
CA VAL A 77 3.06 -8.02 5.23
C VAL A 77 2.44 -7.34 4.01
N PHE A 78 3.16 -7.32 2.90
CA PHE A 78 2.68 -6.74 1.66
C PHE A 78 1.44 -7.47 1.11
N SER A 79 1.48 -8.80 1.02
CA SER A 79 0.35 -9.61 0.57
C SER A 79 -0.89 -9.39 1.45
N LEU A 80 -0.68 -9.32 2.77
CA LEU A 80 -1.77 -9.09 3.71
C LEU A 80 -2.43 -7.72 3.51
N ILE A 81 -1.63 -6.67 3.31
CA ILE A 81 -2.16 -5.33 3.04
C ILE A 81 -2.94 -5.28 1.73
N MET A 82 -2.42 -5.94 0.68
CA MET A 82 -3.12 -6.04 -0.60
C MET A 82 -4.50 -6.67 -0.42
N LEU A 83 -4.58 -7.82 0.26
CA LEU A 83 -5.84 -8.52 0.50
C LEU A 83 -6.83 -7.76 1.38
N LEU A 84 -6.34 -6.96 2.31
CA LEU A 84 -7.18 -6.15 3.21
C LEU A 84 -7.65 -4.83 2.57
N SER A 85 -7.08 -4.43 1.44
CA SER A 85 -7.30 -3.10 0.85
C SER A 85 -8.33 -3.13 -0.27
N SER A 86 -9.25 -2.17 -0.29
CA SER A 86 -10.07 -1.86 -1.48
C SER A 86 -9.36 -0.86 -2.40
N VAL A 87 -8.47 -0.03 -1.84
CA VAL A 87 -7.59 0.89 -2.56
C VAL A 87 -6.20 0.73 -2.00
N PHE A 88 -5.25 0.39 -2.85
CA PHE A 88 -3.86 0.16 -2.48
C PHE A 88 -2.98 1.30 -2.99
N LEU A 89 -2.41 2.05 -2.05
CA LEU A 89 -1.49 3.14 -2.35
C LEU A 89 -0.05 2.63 -2.23
N TYR A 90 0.69 2.61 -3.34
CA TYR A 90 2.12 2.32 -3.36
C TYR A 90 2.91 3.61 -3.44
N ASN A 91 3.72 3.90 -2.41
CA ASN A 91 4.48 5.13 -2.31
C ASN A 91 5.96 4.89 -2.58
N SER A 92 6.50 5.58 -3.57
CA SER A 92 7.92 5.59 -3.90
C SER A 92 8.46 7.01 -4.03
N MET A 93 9.78 7.16 -4.05
CA MET A 93 10.46 8.44 -4.25
C MET A 93 11.28 8.40 -5.53
N GLY A 94 11.39 9.55 -6.18
CA GLY A 94 12.15 9.73 -7.42
C GLY A 94 11.42 9.23 -8.66
N ALA A 95 12.19 8.87 -9.67
CA ALA A 95 11.69 8.33 -10.93
C ALA A 95 11.25 6.87 -10.79
N ILE A 96 10.48 6.40 -11.76
CA ILE A 96 10.20 4.98 -11.95
C ILE A 96 11.47 4.36 -12.54
N ASP A 97 12.26 3.74 -11.69
CA ASP A 97 13.48 3.04 -12.06
C ASP A 97 13.26 1.51 -12.13
N GLU A 98 14.30 0.79 -12.55
CA GLU A 98 14.28 -0.67 -12.64
C GLU A 98 13.98 -1.31 -11.29
N GLY A 99 14.52 -0.80 -10.18
CA GLY A 99 14.26 -1.32 -8.83
C GLY A 99 12.81 -1.14 -8.40
N ALA A 100 12.16 -0.03 -8.77
CA ALA A 100 10.73 0.17 -8.52
C ALA A 100 9.88 -0.82 -9.32
N LEU A 101 10.27 -1.12 -10.57
CA LEU A 101 9.59 -2.12 -11.40
C LEU A 101 9.82 -3.55 -10.89
N GLU A 102 11.03 -3.89 -10.44
CA GLU A 102 11.32 -5.18 -9.81
C GLU A 102 10.49 -5.40 -8.55
N ASN A 103 10.39 -4.38 -7.69
CA ASN A 103 9.52 -4.45 -6.51
C ASN A 103 8.07 -4.68 -6.89
N LEU A 104 7.55 -3.99 -7.91
CA LEU A 104 6.20 -4.25 -8.42
C LEU A 104 6.04 -5.64 -9.02
N SER A 105 7.04 -6.13 -9.76
CA SER A 105 7.03 -7.49 -10.31
C SER A 105 6.99 -8.55 -9.20
N LEU A 106 7.74 -8.36 -8.13
CA LEU A 106 7.69 -9.22 -6.95
C LEU A 106 6.27 -9.27 -6.38
N ILE A 107 5.62 -8.13 -6.25
CA ILE A 107 4.25 -7.98 -5.78
C ILE A 107 3.28 -8.76 -6.65
N ILE A 108 3.35 -8.57 -7.98
CA ILE A 108 2.50 -9.27 -8.95
C ILE A 108 2.71 -10.79 -8.85
N ASN A 109 3.94 -11.23 -8.68
CA ASN A 109 4.24 -12.65 -8.52
C ASN A 109 3.71 -13.22 -7.21
N LEU A 110 3.69 -12.44 -6.14
CA LEU A 110 3.10 -12.84 -4.87
C LEU A 110 1.58 -12.97 -4.97
N THR A 111 0.92 -12.07 -5.69
CA THR A 111 -0.52 -12.15 -5.90
C THR A 111 -0.92 -13.37 -6.73
N LYS A 112 -0.09 -13.84 -7.66
CA LYS A 112 -0.33 -15.09 -8.41
C LYS A 112 -0.35 -16.34 -7.51
N ASN A 113 0.30 -16.28 -6.34
CA ASN A 113 0.28 -17.37 -5.37
C ASN A 113 -0.96 -17.33 -4.45
N ILE A 114 -1.77 -16.28 -4.53
CA ILE A 114 -3.03 -16.20 -3.81
C ILE A 114 -4.05 -17.02 -4.59
N GLN A 115 -4.28 -18.26 -4.16
CA GLN A 115 -5.32 -19.10 -4.72
C GLN A 115 -6.68 -18.66 -4.20
N VAL A 116 -7.49 -18.09 -5.06
CA VAL A 116 -8.90 -17.84 -4.77
C VAL A 116 -9.68 -19.04 -5.27
N LYS A 117 -10.44 -19.68 -4.38
CA LYS A 117 -11.37 -20.73 -4.73
C LYS A 117 -12.77 -20.17 -4.70
N VAL A 118 -13.42 -20.13 -5.84
CA VAL A 118 -14.83 -19.77 -5.96
C VAL A 118 -15.61 -21.05 -6.22
N ASN A 119 -16.56 -21.40 -5.35
CA ASN A 119 -17.41 -22.60 -5.47
C ASN A 119 -16.67 -23.93 -5.64
N ASN A 120 -15.49 -24.13 -5.02
CA ASN A 120 -14.60 -25.29 -5.14
C ASN A 120 -13.90 -25.45 -6.49
N GLU A 121 -13.99 -24.53 -7.40
CA GLU A 121 -13.24 -24.46 -8.64
C GLU A 121 -12.10 -23.44 -8.53
N GLU A 122 -11.04 -23.61 -9.33
CA GLU A 122 -10.01 -22.57 -9.44
C GLU A 122 -10.63 -21.32 -10.08
N ALA A 123 -10.44 -20.17 -9.42
CA ALA A 123 -10.95 -18.90 -9.90
C ALA A 123 -10.32 -18.54 -11.26
N ASP A 124 -11.12 -18.01 -12.16
CA ASP A 124 -10.62 -17.48 -13.41
C ASP A 124 -10.04 -16.04 -13.26
N TYR A 125 -9.57 -15.44 -14.35
CA TYR A 125 -8.94 -14.13 -14.31
C TYR A 125 -9.92 -13.01 -13.92
N GLU A 126 -11.19 -13.15 -14.24
CA GLU A 126 -12.24 -12.17 -13.90
C GLU A 126 -12.56 -12.24 -12.41
N ASP A 127 -12.58 -13.43 -11.84
CA ASP A 127 -12.74 -13.63 -10.39
C ASP A 127 -11.62 -12.96 -9.60
N TYR A 128 -10.36 -13.09 -10.05
CA TYR A 128 -9.22 -12.41 -9.39
C TYR A 128 -9.36 -10.89 -9.40
N ALA A 129 -9.89 -10.31 -10.46
CA ALA A 129 -10.06 -8.87 -10.57
C ALA A 129 -11.01 -8.31 -9.50
N HIS A 130 -11.99 -9.09 -9.04
CA HIS A 130 -12.92 -8.69 -7.98
C HIS A 130 -12.25 -8.61 -6.60
N PHE A 131 -11.18 -9.36 -6.38
CA PHE A 131 -10.46 -9.40 -5.10
C PHE A 131 -9.25 -8.46 -5.05
N MET A 132 -8.82 -7.94 -6.20
CA MET A 132 -7.68 -7.03 -6.25
C MET A 132 -8.10 -5.59 -5.92
N PRO A 133 -7.30 -4.88 -5.11
CA PRO A 133 -7.57 -3.47 -4.83
C PRO A 133 -7.32 -2.59 -6.05
N ASN A 134 -8.00 -1.45 -6.10
CA ASN A 134 -7.59 -0.39 -7.02
C ASN A 134 -6.18 0.07 -6.67
N PHE A 135 -5.27 0.00 -7.63
CA PHE A 135 -3.87 0.35 -7.46
C PHE A 135 -3.62 1.82 -7.79
N LEU A 136 -2.97 2.54 -6.88
CA LEU A 136 -2.52 3.91 -7.11
C LEU A 136 -1.05 4.04 -6.75
N TRP A 137 -0.21 4.34 -7.74
CA TRP A 137 1.20 4.61 -7.53
C TRP A 137 1.42 6.09 -7.21
N VAL A 138 1.96 6.37 -6.05
CA VAL A 138 2.28 7.71 -5.60
C VAL A 138 3.78 7.93 -5.74
N LEU A 139 4.17 8.77 -6.69
CA LEU A 139 5.55 9.20 -6.92
C LEU A 139 5.80 10.49 -6.16
N ARG A 140 6.79 10.48 -5.29
CA ARG A 140 7.23 11.68 -4.56
C ARG A 140 8.57 12.16 -5.09
N ASP A 141 8.77 13.47 -5.06
CA ASP A 141 10.00 14.11 -5.50
C ASP A 141 10.38 13.69 -6.94
N PHE A 142 9.37 13.54 -7.80
CA PHE A 142 9.54 13.25 -9.22
C PHE A 142 10.06 14.51 -9.91
N SER A 143 11.28 14.42 -10.43
CA SER A 143 11.99 15.57 -11.00
C SER A 143 12.09 15.56 -12.54
N LEU A 144 11.50 14.55 -13.18
CA LEU A 144 11.51 14.45 -14.65
C LEU A 144 10.28 15.19 -15.21
N GLU A 145 10.47 15.88 -16.33
CA GLU A 145 9.37 16.43 -17.09
C GLU A 145 8.65 15.31 -17.84
N LEU A 146 7.34 15.25 -17.69
CA LEU A 146 6.52 14.40 -18.55
C LEU A 146 6.30 15.16 -19.85
N THR A 147 6.94 14.70 -20.92
CA THR A 147 6.66 15.19 -22.26
C THR A 147 5.44 14.46 -22.82
N ASP A 148 4.48 15.21 -23.34
CA ASP A 148 3.30 14.71 -24.06
C ASP A 148 3.68 13.87 -25.28
#